data_2723db51efc59f8041e9268a430b20fc
#
_entry.id   2723db51efc59f8041e9268a430b20fc
#
_cell.length_a   1.000
_cell.length_b   1.000
_cell.length_c   1.000
_cell.angle_alpha   90.00
_cell.angle_beta   90.00
_cell.angle_gamma   90.00
#
_symmetry.space_group_name_H-M   'P 1'
#
loop_
_entity.id
_entity.type
_entity.pdbx_description
1 polymer ?
#
loop_
_entity_poly.entity_id
_entity_poly.type
_entity_poly.pdbx_seq_one_letter_code
_entity_poly.pdbx_strand_id
1 'polypeptide(L)'
;MRYDNMSAFIVMDIVREAAKYPNAIHFEIGQPDLPPSDKVKAALQEAVQHNQFSYTESLGLLALREKIAAYYDRTYQVKINPNRILLTPGTSGAFLVAYALTLNNGDKLGLTDPSYPCYKNFAYMMDIQSEFMPVDKQDCYQLSVEQLKRHQIKALQISSPANPTGNIYTTERLKALNDYCREHDIAFISDELYHGLVYDE
;
A
#
# COMPACT_ATOMS: atom_id res chain seq x y z
N MET A 1 -25.38 3.95 -7.05
CA MET A 1 -24.82 4.42 -5.74
C MET A 1 -23.31 4.11 -5.72
N ARG A 2 -22.51 4.75 -4.84
CA ARG A 2 -21.04 4.54 -4.78
C ARG A 2 -20.64 3.08 -4.62
N TYR A 3 -21.39 2.30 -3.87
CA TYR A 3 -21.09 0.90 -3.58
C TYR A 3 -21.59 -0.10 -4.63
N ASP A 4 -22.30 0.33 -5.67
CA ASP A 4 -22.74 -0.58 -6.73
C ASP A 4 -21.56 -1.20 -7.50
N ASN A 5 -20.42 -0.50 -7.54
CA ASN A 5 -19.17 -0.95 -8.16
C ASN A 5 -18.21 -1.65 -7.18
N MET A 6 -18.53 -1.64 -5.88
CA MET A 6 -17.68 -2.31 -4.89
C MET A 6 -17.90 -3.80 -4.92
N SER A 7 -16.85 -4.56 -4.73
CA SER A 7 -16.92 -6.01 -4.60
C SER A 7 -16.59 -6.46 -3.18
N ALA A 8 -17.24 -7.54 -2.76
CA ALA A 8 -16.87 -8.19 -1.51
C ALA A 8 -15.39 -8.63 -1.54
N PHE A 9 -14.75 -8.57 -0.38
CA PHE A 9 -13.41 -9.10 -0.21
C PHE A 9 -13.51 -10.60 0.05
N ILE A 10 -13.55 -11.39 -1.03
CA ILE A 10 -13.80 -12.84 -1.05
C ILE A 10 -12.88 -13.61 -0.09
N VAL A 11 -11.65 -13.11 0.13
CA VAL A 11 -10.70 -13.73 1.07
C VAL A 11 -11.31 -13.90 2.47
N MET A 12 -12.14 -12.94 2.93
CA MET A 12 -12.79 -13.05 4.24
C MET A 12 -13.88 -14.12 4.28
N ASP A 13 -14.50 -14.43 3.16
CA ASP A 13 -15.44 -15.54 3.05
C ASP A 13 -14.69 -16.88 3.14
N ILE A 14 -13.52 -16.98 2.49
CA ILE A 14 -12.64 -18.15 2.56
C ILE A 14 -12.14 -18.36 4.01
N VAL A 15 -11.71 -17.29 4.68
CA VAL A 15 -11.29 -17.34 6.10
C VAL A 15 -12.41 -17.88 6.99
N ARG A 16 -13.65 -17.37 6.80
CA ARG A 16 -14.81 -17.83 7.56
C ARG A 16 -15.15 -19.30 7.29
N GLU A 17 -15.01 -19.73 6.04
CA GLU A 17 -15.25 -21.12 5.66
C GLU A 17 -14.15 -22.03 6.24
N ALA A 18 -12.88 -21.67 6.09
CA ALA A 18 -11.73 -22.42 6.60
C ALA A 18 -11.77 -22.60 8.13
N ALA A 19 -12.28 -21.62 8.86
CA ALA A 19 -12.43 -21.70 10.32
C ALA A 19 -13.35 -22.84 10.80
N LYS A 20 -14.16 -23.40 9.92
CA LYS A 20 -15.00 -24.60 10.22
C LYS A 20 -14.19 -25.90 10.26
N TYR A 21 -12.95 -25.88 9.79
CA TYR A 21 -12.09 -27.03 9.64
C TYR A 21 -10.83 -26.87 10.52
N PRO A 22 -10.83 -27.39 11.77
CA PRO A 22 -9.75 -27.12 12.74
C PRO A 22 -8.34 -27.56 12.29
N ASN A 23 -8.26 -28.47 11.33
CA ASN A 23 -7.01 -29.01 10.81
C ASN A 23 -6.68 -28.49 9.39
N ALA A 24 -7.37 -27.46 8.94
CA ALA A 24 -7.07 -26.85 7.63
C ALA A 24 -5.69 -26.21 7.64
N ILE A 25 -4.97 -26.35 6.52
CA ILE A 25 -3.75 -25.58 6.28
C ILE A 25 -4.18 -24.28 5.60
N HIS A 26 -3.85 -23.16 6.24
CA HIS A 26 -4.30 -21.83 5.83
C HIS A 26 -3.32 -21.18 4.87
N PHE A 27 -3.77 -20.87 3.64
CA PHE A 27 -3.02 -20.13 2.62
C PHE A 27 -3.76 -18.90 2.11
N GLU A 28 -4.95 -18.64 2.64
CA GLU A 28 -5.83 -17.57 2.18
C GLU A 28 -5.40 -16.17 2.62
N ILE A 29 -4.57 -16.06 3.66
CA ILE A 29 -3.97 -14.81 4.11
C ILE A 29 -2.47 -14.97 4.23
N GLY A 30 -1.72 -14.08 3.57
CA GLY A 30 -0.28 -13.96 3.73
C GLY A 30 0.06 -13.17 5.00
N GLN A 31 0.01 -13.82 6.14
CA GLN A 31 0.40 -13.22 7.42
C GLN A 31 1.71 -13.84 7.92
N PRO A 32 2.72 -13.01 8.29
CA PRO A 32 3.92 -13.52 8.95
C PRO A 32 3.58 -14.27 10.24
N ASP A 33 4.20 -15.40 10.45
CA ASP A 33 4.02 -16.24 11.65
C ASP A 33 4.94 -15.86 12.82
N LEU A 34 5.92 -14.99 12.57
CA LEU A 34 6.85 -14.51 13.59
C LEU A 34 6.16 -13.48 14.49
N PRO A 35 6.21 -13.68 15.82
CA PRO A 35 5.65 -12.71 16.76
C PRO A 35 6.51 -11.43 16.79
N PRO A 36 5.94 -10.30 17.29
CA PRO A 36 6.73 -9.10 17.57
C PRO A 36 7.89 -9.40 18.53
N SER A 37 9.01 -8.70 18.37
CA SER A 37 10.18 -8.87 19.23
C SER A 37 9.84 -8.59 20.71
N ASP A 38 10.61 -9.15 21.61
CA ASP A 38 10.40 -8.95 23.05
C ASP A 38 10.57 -7.48 23.47
N LYS A 39 11.42 -6.72 22.74
CA LYS A 39 11.54 -5.27 22.94
C LYS A 39 10.23 -4.53 22.62
N VAL A 40 9.53 -4.92 21.56
CA VAL A 40 8.23 -4.32 21.19
C VAL A 40 7.18 -4.66 22.23
N LYS A 41 7.13 -5.93 22.68
CA LYS A 41 6.20 -6.37 23.73
C LYS A 41 6.43 -5.63 25.05
N ALA A 42 7.70 -5.49 25.47
CA ALA A 42 8.07 -4.79 26.70
C ALA A 42 7.69 -3.30 26.62
N ALA A 43 7.96 -2.61 25.49
CA ALA A 43 7.57 -1.23 25.29
C ALA A 43 6.05 -1.03 25.32
N LEU A 44 5.29 -1.98 24.77
CA LEU A 44 3.83 -1.93 24.84
C LEU A 44 3.33 -2.08 26.28
N GLN A 45 3.90 -3.01 27.06
CA GLN A 45 3.55 -3.22 28.47
C GLN A 45 3.86 -1.96 29.30
N GLU A 46 5.00 -1.32 29.07
CA GLU A 46 5.39 -0.06 29.72
C GLU A 46 4.41 1.05 29.38
N ALA A 47 4.05 1.22 28.11
CA ALA A 47 3.08 2.22 27.66
C ALA A 47 1.71 2.03 28.35
N VAL A 48 1.25 0.78 28.48
CA VAL A 48 0.01 0.44 29.19
C VAL A 48 0.11 0.80 30.66
N GLN A 49 1.19 0.43 31.34
CA GLN A 49 1.40 0.71 32.77
C GLN A 49 1.44 2.21 33.08
N HIS A 50 1.95 3.02 32.16
CA HIS A 50 2.04 4.48 32.30
C HIS A 50 0.85 5.24 31.69
N ASN A 51 -0.24 4.56 31.32
CA ASN A 51 -1.45 5.14 30.72
C ASN A 51 -1.18 6.06 29.52
N GLN A 52 -0.27 5.65 28.62
CA GLN A 52 0.08 6.41 27.42
C GLN A 52 -0.96 6.24 26.31
N PHE A 53 -2.20 6.73 26.55
CA PHE A 53 -3.35 6.58 25.64
C PHE A 53 -3.96 7.92 25.22
N SER A 54 -3.20 9.00 25.25
CA SER A 54 -3.69 10.33 24.87
C SER A 54 -3.84 10.50 23.37
N TYR A 55 -4.62 11.50 22.95
CA TYR A 55 -4.67 11.95 21.57
C TYR A 55 -3.29 12.38 21.09
N THR A 56 -3.03 12.15 19.81
CA THR A 56 -1.82 12.62 19.12
C THR A 56 -2.13 13.78 18.19
N GLU A 57 -1.10 14.40 17.64
CA GLU A 57 -1.24 15.32 16.52
C GLU A 57 -1.88 14.63 15.31
N SER A 58 -2.52 15.40 14.43
CA SER A 58 -3.15 14.88 13.21
C SER A 58 -2.18 14.14 12.27
N LEU A 59 -0.91 14.55 12.23
CA LEU A 59 0.14 13.84 11.50
C LEU A 59 0.68 12.59 12.24
N GLY A 60 0.31 12.41 13.50
CA GLY A 60 0.87 11.39 14.39
C GLY A 60 2.06 11.90 15.19
N LEU A 61 2.53 11.10 16.15
CA LEU A 61 3.60 11.47 17.09
C LEU A 61 4.85 11.94 16.35
N LEU A 62 5.29 13.17 16.64
CA LEU A 62 6.50 13.77 16.05
C LEU A 62 7.72 12.87 16.27
N ALA A 63 7.92 12.36 17.49
CA ALA A 63 9.05 11.50 17.83
C ALA A 63 9.09 10.21 16.95
N LEU A 64 7.94 9.66 16.57
CA LEU A 64 7.89 8.51 15.65
C LEU A 64 8.21 8.93 14.21
N ARG A 65 7.67 10.07 13.75
CA ARG A 65 7.96 10.62 12.42
C ARG A 65 9.45 10.94 12.25
N GLU A 66 10.09 11.48 13.27
CA GLU A 66 11.56 11.72 13.31
C GLU A 66 12.34 10.41 13.24
N LYS A 67 11.92 9.37 13.97
CA LYS A 67 12.55 8.05 13.90
C LYS A 67 12.40 7.40 12.53
N ILE A 68 11.25 7.56 11.87
CA ILE A 68 11.04 7.10 10.50
C ILE A 68 11.98 7.85 9.54
N ALA A 69 12.05 9.18 9.63
CA ALA A 69 12.96 9.98 8.81
C ALA A 69 14.43 9.55 9.01
N ALA A 70 14.85 9.34 10.26
CA ALA A 70 16.20 8.87 10.59
C ALA A 70 16.46 7.43 10.08
N TYR A 71 15.44 6.57 10.03
CA TYR A 71 15.55 5.25 9.43
C TYR A 71 15.86 5.34 7.93
N TYR A 72 15.11 6.17 7.18
CA TYR A 72 15.34 6.38 5.75
C TYR A 72 16.72 6.98 5.46
N ASP A 73 17.16 7.96 6.28
CA ASP A 73 18.51 8.55 6.13
C ASP A 73 19.60 7.49 6.36
N ARG A 74 19.49 6.71 7.43
CA ARG A 74 20.49 5.68 7.77
C ARG A 74 20.52 4.52 6.80
N THR A 75 19.35 4.06 6.34
CA THR A 75 19.22 2.84 5.54
C THR A 75 19.38 3.09 4.05
N TYR A 76 18.80 4.20 3.56
CA TYR A 76 18.73 4.50 2.12
C TYR A 76 19.44 5.79 1.74
N GLN A 77 20.03 6.51 2.68
CA GLN A 77 20.65 7.84 2.47
C GLN A 77 19.66 8.87 1.88
N VAL A 78 18.39 8.73 2.21
CA VAL A 78 17.31 9.62 1.78
C VAL A 78 16.84 10.47 2.95
N LYS A 79 17.03 11.79 2.84
CA LYS A 79 16.62 12.75 3.85
C LYS A 79 15.15 13.13 3.64
N ILE A 80 14.29 12.73 4.57
CA ILE A 80 12.86 13.05 4.58
C ILE A 80 12.58 14.05 5.70
N ASN A 81 11.85 15.14 5.38
CA ASN A 81 11.36 16.03 6.42
C ASN A 81 10.25 15.31 7.22
N PRO A 82 10.34 15.20 8.55
CA PRO A 82 9.31 14.57 9.39
C PRO A 82 7.90 15.13 9.17
N ASN A 83 7.77 16.39 8.76
CA ASN A 83 6.48 17.02 8.46
C ASN A 83 5.85 16.54 7.12
N ARG A 84 6.56 15.74 6.34
CA ARG A 84 6.03 15.03 5.17
C ARG A 84 5.63 13.59 5.47
N ILE A 85 5.68 13.18 6.72
CA ILE A 85 5.29 11.85 7.18
C ILE A 85 3.95 11.96 7.90
N LEU A 86 2.97 11.21 7.45
CA LEU A 86 1.67 11.07 8.08
C LEU A 86 1.51 9.63 8.57
N LEU A 87 1.17 9.47 9.84
CA LEU A 87 0.86 8.16 10.43
C LEU A 87 -0.64 7.88 10.30
N THR A 88 -0.98 6.69 9.82
CA THR A 88 -2.38 6.27 9.63
C THR A 88 -2.63 4.93 10.33
N PRO A 89 -3.89 4.62 10.69
CA PRO A 89 -4.26 3.29 11.16
C PRO A 89 -4.27 2.32 9.98
N GLY A 90 -3.07 1.77 9.68
CA GLY A 90 -2.83 0.89 8.56
C GLY A 90 -2.74 1.60 7.20
N THR A 91 -2.32 0.85 6.17
CA THR A 91 -2.22 1.35 4.80
C THR A 91 -3.57 1.67 4.17
N SER A 92 -4.66 1.05 4.64
CA SER A 92 -6.01 1.40 4.19
C SER A 92 -6.36 2.88 4.44
N GLY A 93 -5.99 3.39 5.62
CA GLY A 93 -6.12 4.82 5.93
C GLY A 93 -5.22 5.69 5.04
N ALA A 94 -4.00 5.22 4.75
CA ALA A 94 -3.06 5.92 3.88
C ALA A 94 -3.59 6.04 2.44
N PHE A 95 -4.23 5.00 1.88
CA PHE A 95 -4.83 5.06 0.55
C PHE A 95 -5.93 6.12 0.46
N LEU A 96 -6.84 6.16 1.44
CA LEU A 96 -7.89 7.17 1.46
C LEU A 96 -7.31 8.59 1.49
N VAL A 97 -6.29 8.83 2.31
CA VAL A 97 -5.60 10.13 2.36
C VAL A 97 -4.89 10.43 1.04
N ALA A 98 -4.15 9.48 0.49
CA ALA A 98 -3.43 9.66 -0.78
C ALA A 98 -4.38 10.00 -1.93
N TYR A 99 -5.50 9.28 -2.02
CA TYR A 99 -6.51 9.54 -3.05
C TYR A 99 -7.18 10.89 -2.86
N ALA A 100 -7.53 11.25 -1.63
CA ALA A 100 -8.12 12.56 -1.33
C ALA A 100 -7.19 13.75 -1.68
N LEU A 101 -5.88 13.54 -1.58
CA LEU A 101 -4.89 14.58 -1.89
C LEU A 101 -4.57 14.69 -3.39
N THR A 102 -4.76 13.63 -4.16
CA THR A 102 -4.27 13.55 -5.54
C THR A 102 -5.36 13.45 -6.60
N LEU A 103 -6.58 13.11 -6.22
CA LEU A 103 -7.68 12.82 -7.13
C LEU A 103 -8.95 13.57 -6.74
N ASN A 104 -9.71 13.97 -7.74
CA ASN A 104 -11.05 14.52 -7.59
C ASN A 104 -12.12 13.49 -8.00
N ASN A 105 -13.38 13.80 -7.67
CA ASN A 105 -14.52 13.00 -8.13
C ASN A 105 -14.50 12.87 -9.67
N GLY A 106 -14.63 11.65 -10.14
CA GLY A 106 -14.62 11.30 -11.57
C GLY A 106 -13.24 11.13 -12.18
N ASP A 107 -12.15 11.47 -11.47
CA ASP A 107 -10.80 11.19 -11.93
C ASP A 107 -10.54 9.69 -12.01
N LYS A 108 -9.58 9.31 -12.83
CA LYS A 108 -9.18 7.92 -13.03
C LYS A 108 -7.88 7.59 -12.27
N LEU A 109 -7.97 6.57 -11.42
CA LEU A 109 -6.84 5.90 -10.78
C LEU A 109 -6.41 4.69 -11.62
N GLY A 110 -5.19 4.69 -12.12
CA GLY A 110 -4.58 3.55 -12.79
C GLY A 110 -4.13 2.50 -11.80
N LEU A 111 -4.55 1.27 -12.04
CA LEU A 111 -4.21 0.08 -11.25
C LEU A 111 -3.74 -1.04 -12.17
N THR A 112 -2.76 -1.81 -11.75
CA THR A 112 -2.43 -3.06 -12.45
C THR A 112 -3.52 -4.11 -12.22
N ASP A 113 -3.66 -5.04 -13.17
CA ASP A 113 -4.52 -6.21 -13.01
C ASP A 113 -3.69 -7.46 -13.37
N PRO A 114 -3.40 -8.32 -12.37
CA PRO A 114 -3.89 -8.34 -11.00
C PRO A 114 -3.27 -7.28 -10.07
N SER A 115 -4.01 -6.90 -9.01
CA SER A 115 -3.54 -6.08 -7.91
C SER A 115 -4.35 -6.35 -6.62
N TYR A 116 -3.99 -5.69 -5.52
CA TYR A 116 -4.72 -5.86 -4.27
C TYR A 116 -6.19 -5.46 -4.42
N PRO A 117 -7.14 -6.37 -4.12
CA PRO A 117 -8.55 -6.18 -4.48
C PRO A 117 -9.24 -4.98 -3.84
N CYS A 118 -8.70 -4.46 -2.72
CA CYS A 118 -9.32 -3.35 -2.02
C CYS A 118 -9.02 -1.97 -2.62
N TYR A 119 -7.99 -1.83 -3.48
CA TYR A 119 -7.67 -0.52 -4.08
C TYR A 119 -8.87 0.09 -4.79
N LYS A 120 -9.52 -0.68 -5.67
CA LYS A 120 -10.72 -0.22 -6.39
C LYS A 120 -11.86 0.16 -5.44
N ASN A 121 -12.02 -0.56 -4.33
CA ASN A 121 -13.08 -0.27 -3.38
C ASN A 121 -12.86 1.07 -2.68
N PHE A 122 -11.61 1.40 -2.29
CA PHE A 122 -11.26 2.71 -1.75
C PHE A 122 -11.49 3.83 -2.77
N ALA A 123 -11.13 3.59 -4.04
CA ALA A 123 -11.38 4.53 -5.12
C ALA A 123 -12.90 4.79 -5.31
N TYR A 124 -13.70 3.74 -5.40
CA TYR A 124 -15.15 3.87 -5.57
C TYR A 124 -15.84 4.53 -4.37
N MET A 125 -15.35 4.34 -3.14
CA MET A 125 -15.86 5.06 -1.97
C MET A 125 -15.75 6.57 -2.11
N MET A 126 -14.82 7.05 -2.93
CA MET A 126 -14.52 8.46 -3.17
C MET A 126 -15.00 8.96 -4.54
N ASP A 127 -15.83 8.21 -5.24
CA ASP A 127 -16.28 8.48 -6.61
C ASP A 127 -15.11 8.60 -7.63
N ILE A 128 -14.00 7.91 -7.36
CA ILE A 128 -12.85 7.80 -8.25
C ILE A 128 -13.03 6.55 -9.12
N GLN A 129 -12.78 6.68 -10.42
CA GLN A 129 -12.86 5.57 -11.37
C GLN A 129 -11.57 4.76 -11.34
N SER A 130 -11.67 3.43 -11.39
CA SER A 130 -10.51 2.55 -11.53
C SER A 130 -10.28 2.21 -13.00
N GLU A 131 -9.10 2.52 -13.50
CA GLU A 131 -8.62 2.16 -14.84
C GLU A 131 -7.64 1.00 -14.71
N PHE A 132 -8.04 -0.19 -15.14
CA PHE A 132 -7.23 -1.41 -15.00
C PHE A 132 -6.29 -1.58 -16.18
N MET A 133 -5.03 -1.85 -15.90
CA MET A 133 -3.96 -2.11 -16.86
C MET A 133 -3.50 -3.56 -16.69
N PRO A 134 -3.91 -4.46 -17.60
CA PRO A 134 -3.52 -5.87 -17.52
C PRO A 134 -2.00 -6.04 -17.61
N VAL A 135 -1.48 -6.85 -16.71
CA VAL A 135 -0.08 -7.31 -16.69
C VAL A 135 -0.06 -8.82 -16.47
N ASP A 136 0.87 -9.50 -17.08
CA ASP A 136 0.93 -10.95 -17.03
C ASP A 136 2.35 -11.48 -16.79
N LYS A 137 2.51 -12.78 -16.89
CA LYS A 137 3.79 -13.46 -16.73
C LYS A 137 4.86 -12.98 -17.73
N GLN A 138 4.46 -12.56 -18.94
CA GLN A 138 5.41 -12.09 -19.96
C GLN A 138 6.01 -10.74 -19.56
N ASP A 139 5.22 -9.91 -18.88
CA ASP A 139 5.66 -8.63 -18.31
C ASP A 139 6.30 -8.79 -16.92
N CYS A 140 6.48 -10.01 -16.43
CA CYS A 140 6.82 -10.28 -15.03
C CYS A 140 5.86 -9.58 -14.06
N TYR A 141 4.60 -9.42 -14.43
CA TYR A 141 3.56 -8.66 -13.71
C TYR A 141 3.95 -7.22 -13.38
N GLN A 142 4.80 -6.60 -14.21
CA GLN A 142 5.25 -5.22 -14.04
C GLN A 142 4.74 -4.35 -15.18
N LEU A 143 4.02 -3.29 -14.84
CA LEU A 143 3.58 -2.29 -15.81
C LEU A 143 4.79 -1.63 -16.48
N SER A 144 4.71 -1.42 -17.77
CA SER A 144 5.68 -0.64 -18.54
C SER A 144 5.13 0.76 -18.86
N VAL A 145 6.04 1.70 -19.20
CA VAL A 145 5.64 3.03 -19.69
C VAL A 145 4.85 2.93 -20.99
N GLU A 146 5.17 1.97 -21.85
CA GLU A 146 4.47 1.77 -23.12
C GLU A 146 3.02 1.31 -22.93
N GLN A 147 2.77 0.49 -21.91
CA GLN A 147 1.40 0.14 -21.51
C GLN A 147 0.70 1.36 -20.91
N LEU A 148 1.35 2.07 -19.98
CA LEU A 148 0.80 3.25 -19.32
C LEU A 148 0.36 4.34 -20.28
N LYS A 149 1.12 4.61 -21.34
CA LYS A 149 0.81 5.61 -22.38
C LYS A 149 -0.54 5.42 -23.08
N ARG A 150 -1.10 4.22 -23.01
CA ARG A 150 -2.40 3.87 -23.65
C ARG A 150 -3.60 4.29 -22.78
N HIS A 151 -3.37 4.74 -21.57
CA HIS A 151 -4.40 5.05 -20.59
C HIS A 151 -4.35 6.53 -20.19
N GLN A 152 -5.53 7.12 -19.99
CA GLN A 152 -5.67 8.47 -19.47
C GLN A 152 -6.05 8.41 -18.00
N ILE A 153 -5.10 8.69 -17.12
CA ILE A 153 -5.25 8.62 -15.66
C ILE A 153 -4.71 9.87 -14.99
N LYS A 154 -5.15 10.14 -13.77
CA LYS A 154 -4.66 11.24 -12.93
C LYS A 154 -3.72 10.77 -11.83
N ALA A 155 -3.83 9.52 -11.42
CA ALA A 155 -2.88 8.88 -10.53
C ALA A 155 -2.60 7.45 -10.99
N LEU A 156 -1.39 7.00 -10.80
CA LEU A 156 -0.96 5.61 -10.95
C LEU A 156 -0.64 5.06 -9.57
N GLN A 157 -1.23 3.91 -9.22
CA GLN A 157 -0.83 3.16 -8.04
C GLN A 157 -0.25 1.81 -8.43
N ILE A 158 0.92 1.51 -7.87
CA ILE A 158 1.57 0.21 -7.98
C ILE A 158 1.89 -0.34 -6.59
N SER A 159 2.20 -1.64 -6.51
CA SER A 159 2.70 -2.30 -5.31
C SER A 159 4.00 -3.03 -5.61
N SER A 160 5.01 -2.87 -4.72
CA SER A 160 6.31 -3.55 -4.86
C SER A 160 6.96 -3.75 -3.48
N PRO A 161 7.09 -4.99 -3.00
CA PRO A 161 6.58 -6.25 -3.56
C PRO A 161 5.05 -6.26 -3.69
N ALA A 162 4.53 -6.92 -4.72
CA ALA A 162 3.12 -6.83 -5.08
C ALA A 162 2.25 -7.88 -4.40
N ASN A 163 1.04 -7.51 -4.03
CA ASN A 163 -0.03 -8.41 -3.65
C ASN A 163 -1.06 -8.47 -4.81
N PRO A 164 -1.38 -9.65 -5.39
CA PRO A 164 -1.06 -11.00 -4.88
C PRO A 164 0.17 -11.66 -5.53
N THR A 165 0.83 -11.05 -6.50
CA THR A 165 1.77 -11.72 -7.41
C THR A 165 3.17 -11.91 -6.83
N GLY A 166 3.54 -11.18 -5.76
CA GLY A 166 4.85 -11.27 -5.12
C GLY A 166 6.01 -10.68 -5.92
N ASN A 167 5.76 -10.17 -7.13
CA ASN A 167 6.80 -9.58 -7.95
C ASN A 167 7.34 -8.26 -7.38
N ILE A 168 8.58 -7.98 -7.69
CA ILE A 168 9.28 -6.74 -7.33
C ILE A 168 9.61 -6.00 -8.63
N TYR A 169 9.27 -4.72 -8.69
CA TYR A 169 9.66 -3.88 -9.81
C TYR A 169 11.16 -3.64 -9.82
N THR A 170 11.78 -3.68 -11.00
CA THR A 170 13.17 -3.24 -11.12
C THR A 170 13.30 -1.74 -10.89
N THR A 171 14.46 -1.30 -10.40
CA THR A 171 14.74 0.12 -10.17
C THR A 171 14.56 0.95 -11.43
N GLU A 172 15.01 0.44 -12.57
CA GLU A 172 14.89 1.09 -13.88
C GLU A 172 13.42 1.29 -14.28
N ARG A 173 12.60 0.27 -14.05
CA ARG A 173 11.17 0.33 -14.39
C ARG A 173 10.41 1.29 -13.47
N LEU A 174 10.67 1.23 -12.16
CA LEU A 174 10.12 2.20 -11.20
C LEU A 174 10.49 3.62 -11.56
N LYS A 175 11.77 3.84 -11.86
CA LYS A 175 12.26 5.16 -12.27
C LYS A 175 11.57 5.65 -13.53
N ALA A 176 11.48 4.81 -14.55
CA ALA A 176 10.83 5.16 -15.82
C ALA A 176 9.35 5.52 -15.64
N LEU A 177 8.60 4.74 -14.83
CA LEU A 177 7.20 5.04 -14.51
C LEU A 177 7.06 6.35 -13.74
N ASN A 178 7.89 6.57 -12.72
CA ASN A 178 7.86 7.79 -11.92
C ASN A 178 8.22 9.03 -12.75
N ASP A 179 9.24 8.93 -13.61
CA ASP A 179 9.63 10.03 -14.50
C ASP A 179 8.52 10.36 -15.48
N TYR A 180 7.90 9.35 -16.11
CA TYR A 180 6.76 9.55 -16.99
C TYR A 180 5.57 10.20 -16.26
N CYS A 181 5.24 9.70 -15.07
CA CYS A 181 4.15 10.29 -14.28
C CYS A 181 4.41 11.76 -13.95
N ARG A 182 5.64 12.10 -13.54
CA ARG A 182 6.04 13.48 -13.25
C ARG A 182 5.95 14.39 -14.48
N GLU A 183 6.36 13.91 -15.65
CA GLU A 183 6.33 14.68 -16.91
C GLU A 183 4.91 14.93 -17.41
N HIS A 184 3.95 14.09 -17.02
CA HIS A 184 2.55 14.16 -17.48
C HIS A 184 1.55 14.58 -16.40
N ASP A 185 2.02 15.09 -15.26
CA ASP A 185 1.19 15.53 -14.14
C ASP A 185 0.26 14.41 -13.62
N ILE A 186 0.81 13.22 -13.54
CA ILE A 186 0.16 12.03 -12.98
C ILE A 186 0.74 11.79 -11.57
N ALA A 187 -0.10 11.71 -10.55
CA ALA A 187 0.35 11.37 -9.21
C ALA A 187 0.84 9.91 -9.18
N PHE A 188 2.03 9.67 -8.62
CA PHE A 188 2.59 8.33 -8.47
C PHE A 188 2.48 7.86 -7.03
N ILE A 189 1.75 6.76 -6.79
CA ILE A 189 1.51 6.16 -5.48
C ILE A 189 2.18 4.79 -5.45
N SER A 190 3.16 4.62 -4.57
CA SER A 190 3.87 3.35 -4.37
C SER A 190 3.40 2.71 -3.07
N ASP A 191 2.77 1.54 -3.15
CA ASP A 191 2.47 0.69 -2.01
C ASP A 191 3.67 -0.21 -1.72
N GLU A 192 4.33 0.06 -0.61
CA GLU A 192 5.54 -0.64 -0.18
C GLU A 192 5.31 -1.40 1.14
N LEU A 193 4.09 -1.91 1.37
CA LEU A 193 3.75 -2.65 2.59
C LEU A 193 4.73 -3.79 2.88
N TYR A 194 5.18 -4.48 1.84
CA TYR A 194 6.09 -5.61 1.93
C TYR A 194 7.56 -5.24 1.70
N HIS A 195 7.90 -3.95 1.78
CA HIS A 195 9.26 -3.48 1.60
C HIS A 195 10.23 -4.17 2.57
N GLY A 196 11.30 -4.74 2.03
CA GLY A 196 12.29 -5.51 2.80
C GLY A 196 11.92 -6.99 3.05
N LEU A 197 10.74 -7.46 2.63
CA LEU A 197 10.39 -8.88 2.62
C LEU A 197 10.78 -9.50 1.28
N VAL A 198 12.09 -9.63 1.06
CA VAL A 198 12.67 -10.22 -0.14
C VAL A 198 13.54 -11.40 0.24
N TYR A 199 13.65 -12.40 -0.64
CA TYR A 199 14.36 -13.64 -0.37
C TYR A 199 15.66 -13.76 -1.15
N ASP A 200 15.75 -13.07 -2.28
CA ASP A 200 16.94 -13.02 -3.15
C ASP A 200 17.40 -11.56 -3.27
N GLU A 201 18.67 -11.28 -3.05
CA GLU A 201 19.31 -9.98 -3.27
C GLU A 201 19.88 -9.86 -4.68
#